data_cc57fa2f31d1dd43812f128cdf9f51e3
#
_entry.id   cc57fa2f31d1dd43812f128cdf9f51e3
#
_cell.length_a   1.000
_cell.length_b   1.000
_cell.length_c   1.000
_cell.angle_alpha   90.00
_cell.angle_beta   90.00
_cell.angle_gamma   90.00
#
_symmetry.space_group_name_H-M   'P 1'
#
loop_
_entity.id
_entity.type
_entity.pdbx_description
1 polymer ?
#
loop_
_entity_poly.entity_id
_entity_poly.type
_entity_poly.pdbx_seq_one_letter_code
_entity_poly.pdbx_strand_id
1 'polypeptide(L)'
;MSLEVEQLALGAFQSNCYVVRRPDAADAVVVDPGWPGETARIQAALGGSRCAAILVTHGDLDHVGGVAELAEASGAPVHMPASERDRLERPSDYLPYGVDVSLRGHVAEVLLRGGERLELAGISFETLSVPGHSAGHLAFAADGCLFSGDVLFAGSVGRTDREDGDWEALLASIRLLVERLPPETVVYPGHGPVTTLGRELETNPFLAELRADAP
;
A
#
# COMPACT_ATOMS: atom_id res chain seq x y z
N MET A 1 1.85 0.95 21.84
CA MET A 1 1.55 2.40 21.62
C MET A 1 0.94 2.52 20.25
N SER A 2 -0.16 3.27 20.08
CA SER A 2 -0.85 3.42 18.79
C SER A 2 0.02 4.19 17.78
N LEU A 3 -0.10 3.86 16.49
CA LEU A 3 0.48 4.64 15.41
C LEU A 3 -0.36 5.90 15.16
N GLU A 4 0.29 6.98 14.73
CA GLU A 4 -0.35 8.10 14.06
C GLU A 4 -0.27 7.87 12.56
N VAL A 5 -1.43 7.86 11.90
CA VAL A 5 -1.55 7.63 10.47
C VAL A 5 -2.30 8.81 9.85
N GLU A 6 -1.65 9.55 8.98
CA GLU A 6 -2.25 10.60 8.19
C GLU A 6 -2.51 10.09 6.77
N GLN A 7 -3.77 10.20 6.30
CA GLN A 7 -4.20 9.76 4.98
C GLN A 7 -4.30 10.95 4.04
N LEU A 8 -3.73 10.82 2.85
CA LEU A 8 -3.82 11.77 1.74
C LEU A 8 -4.41 11.05 0.53
N ALA A 9 -5.51 11.56 -0.02
CA ALA A 9 -5.98 11.13 -1.34
C ALA A 9 -5.26 11.96 -2.41
N LEU A 10 -4.51 11.29 -3.30
CA LEU A 10 -3.60 11.91 -4.25
C LEU A 10 -4.02 11.66 -5.71
N GLY A 11 -3.74 12.65 -6.53
CA GLY A 11 -3.87 12.58 -7.99
C GLY A 11 -5.27 12.33 -8.52
N ALA A 12 -5.32 12.00 -9.82
CA ALA A 12 -6.57 11.83 -10.55
C ALA A 12 -7.37 10.59 -10.11
N PHE A 13 -6.69 9.53 -9.64
CA PHE A 13 -7.32 8.29 -9.19
C PHE A 13 -7.68 8.30 -7.71
N GLN A 14 -7.32 9.38 -6.97
CA GLN A 14 -7.59 9.52 -5.54
C GLN A 14 -7.06 8.33 -4.73
N SER A 15 -5.87 7.83 -5.12
CA SER A 15 -5.17 6.79 -4.37
C SER A 15 -4.69 7.31 -3.03
N ASN A 16 -4.73 6.46 -2.03
CA ASN A 16 -4.36 6.82 -0.67
C ASN A 16 -2.85 6.67 -0.46
N CYS A 17 -2.22 7.76 -0.07
CA CYS A 17 -0.88 7.78 0.50
C CYS A 17 -0.97 7.92 2.01
N TYR A 18 -0.14 7.21 2.75
CA TYR A 18 -0.14 7.26 4.21
C TYR A 18 1.21 7.73 4.75
N VAL A 19 1.16 8.70 5.68
CA VAL A 19 2.30 9.07 6.51
C VAL A 19 2.11 8.43 7.88
N VAL A 20 3.02 7.54 8.25
CA VAL A 20 2.92 6.67 9.42
C VAL A 20 4.06 6.97 10.39
N ARG A 21 3.75 7.25 11.65
CA ARG A 21 4.76 7.56 12.67
C ARG A 21 4.33 7.14 14.07
N ARG A 22 5.28 7.04 14.96
CA ARG A 22 5.00 7.04 16.40
C ARG A 22 4.62 8.45 16.85
N PRO A 23 3.80 8.60 17.89
CA PRO A 23 3.60 9.90 18.54
C PRO A 23 4.94 10.53 18.91
N ASP A 24 5.08 11.82 18.61
CA ASP A 24 6.29 12.63 18.89
C ASP A 24 7.59 12.11 18.23
N ALA A 25 7.50 11.22 17.22
CA ALA A 25 8.68 10.71 16.54
C ALA A 25 9.26 11.73 15.54
N ALA A 26 10.59 11.78 15.50
CA ALA A 26 11.32 12.58 14.50
C ALA A 26 11.28 11.94 13.09
N ASP A 27 10.97 10.67 13.00
CA ASP A 27 10.96 9.85 11.78
C ASP A 27 9.56 9.35 11.45
N ALA A 28 9.25 9.28 10.17
CA ALA A 28 8.01 8.71 9.63
C ALA A 28 8.31 7.78 8.45
N VAL A 29 7.38 6.90 8.16
CA VAL A 29 7.36 6.06 6.95
C VAL A 29 6.24 6.56 6.04
N VAL A 30 6.49 6.63 4.73
CA VAL A 30 5.46 6.93 3.74
C VAL A 30 5.10 5.65 2.99
N VAL A 31 3.81 5.35 2.93
CA VAL A 31 3.28 4.21 2.16
C VAL A 31 2.58 4.74 0.93
N ASP A 32 2.93 4.21 -0.24
CA ASP A 32 2.37 4.54 -1.55
C ASP A 32 2.32 6.05 -1.83
N PRO A 33 3.44 6.69 -2.24
CA PRO A 33 3.50 8.15 -2.50
C PRO A 33 2.57 8.63 -3.62
N GLY A 34 1.90 7.71 -4.30
CA GLY A 34 0.80 8.00 -5.19
C GLY A 34 1.19 8.65 -6.51
N TRP A 35 0.50 9.72 -6.83
CA TRP A 35 0.57 10.41 -8.12
C TRP A 35 1.79 11.34 -8.22
N PRO A 36 2.39 11.52 -9.43
CA PRO A 36 3.51 12.46 -9.60
C PRO A 36 3.06 13.91 -9.32
N GLY A 37 4.01 14.73 -8.84
CA GLY A 37 3.77 16.14 -8.51
C GLY A 37 3.09 16.39 -7.16
N GLU A 38 2.84 15.35 -6.35
CA GLU A 38 2.18 15.47 -5.04
C GLU A 38 3.16 15.54 -3.85
N THR A 39 4.46 15.53 -4.12
CA THR A 39 5.52 15.52 -3.09
C THR A 39 5.38 16.64 -2.05
N ALA A 40 4.98 17.84 -2.47
CA ALA A 40 4.79 18.95 -1.55
C ALA A 40 3.67 18.71 -0.52
N ARG A 41 2.59 18.01 -0.91
CA ARG A 41 1.52 17.63 0.01
C ARG A 41 1.98 16.56 1.01
N ILE A 42 2.76 15.58 0.55
CA ILE A 42 3.35 14.55 1.42
C ILE A 42 4.32 15.18 2.41
N GLN A 43 5.17 16.12 1.97
CA GLN A 43 6.08 16.87 2.85
C GLN A 43 5.33 17.71 3.90
N ALA A 44 4.20 18.31 3.53
CA ALA A 44 3.36 19.02 4.49
C ALA A 44 2.77 18.07 5.55
N ALA A 45 2.31 16.89 5.16
CA ALA A 45 1.79 15.86 6.07
C ALA A 45 2.90 15.25 6.97
N LEU A 46 4.15 15.21 6.51
CA LEU A 46 5.28 14.82 7.37
C LEU A 46 5.44 15.78 8.58
N GLY A 47 4.94 17.02 8.48
CA GLY A 47 4.85 17.94 9.62
C GLY A 47 6.18 18.24 10.31
N GLY A 48 7.30 18.13 9.57
CA GLY A 48 8.66 18.28 10.08
C GLY A 48 9.34 16.97 10.48
N SER A 49 8.63 15.82 10.48
CA SER A 49 9.26 14.51 10.60
C SER A 49 10.08 14.20 9.37
N ARG A 50 11.20 13.49 9.54
CA ARG A 50 12.01 13.00 8.43
C ARG A 50 11.32 11.78 7.80
N CYS A 51 11.18 11.71 6.48
CA CYS A 51 10.83 10.49 5.77
C CYS A 51 12.01 9.50 5.89
N ALA A 52 11.85 8.47 6.70
CA ALA A 52 12.90 7.48 6.97
C ALA A 52 12.88 6.32 5.98
N ALA A 53 11.73 6.02 5.39
CA ALA A 53 11.55 5.00 4.38
C ALA A 53 10.27 5.25 3.56
N ILE A 54 10.27 4.74 2.34
CA ILE A 54 9.11 4.66 1.46
C ILE A 54 8.77 3.18 1.27
N LEU A 55 7.51 2.80 1.57
CA LEU A 55 6.98 1.47 1.32
C LEU A 55 6.02 1.53 0.13
N VAL A 56 6.16 0.60 -0.79
CA VAL A 56 5.30 0.47 -1.98
C VAL A 56 4.58 -0.87 -1.91
N THR A 57 3.24 -0.85 -1.99
CA THR A 57 2.43 -2.08 -1.94
C THR A 57 2.47 -2.84 -3.26
N HIS A 58 2.41 -2.14 -4.38
CA HIS A 58 2.46 -2.70 -5.73
C HIS A 58 2.85 -1.64 -6.77
N GLY A 59 3.04 -2.04 -8.02
CA GLY A 59 3.64 -1.22 -9.07
C GLY A 59 2.68 -0.40 -9.92
N ASP A 60 1.41 -0.25 -9.56
CA ASP A 60 0.48 0.58 -10.35
C ASP A 60 0.84 2.06 -10.26
N LEU A 61 0.62 2.77 -11.36
CA LEU A 61 0.97 4.18 -11.55
C LEU A 61 0.57 5.07 -10.37
N ASP A 62 -0.61 4.90 -9.87
CA ASP A 62 -1.19 5.73 -8.81
C ASP A 62 -0.67 5.39 -7.41
N HIS A 63 0.18 4.37 -7.30
CA HIS A 63 0.94 4.03 -6.09
C HIS A 63 2.43 4.36 -6.22
N VAL A 64 3.00 4.23 -7.43
CA VAL A 64 4.44 4.46 -7.64
C VAL A 64 4.81 5.80 -8.27
N GLY A 65 3.85 6.52 -8.86
CA GLY A 65 4.13 7.71 -9.67
C GLY A 65 4.87 8.83 -8.93
N GLY A 66 4.66 8.99 -7.63
CA GLY A 66 5.33 9.97 -6.78
C GLY A 66 6.64 9.49 -6.14
N VAL A 67 6.98 8.18 -6.27
CA VAL A 67 8.14 7.59 -5.56
C VAL A 67 9.45 8.29 -5.90
N ALA A 68 9.75 8.46 -7.20
CA ALA A 68 11.03 9.05 -7.63
C ALA A 68 11.22 10.47 -7.10
N GLU A 69 10.17 11.28 -7.09
CA GLU A 69 10.22 12.66 -6.59
C GLU A 69 10.40 12.71 -5.08
N LEU A 70 9.66 11.87 -4.34
CA LEU A 70 9.76 11.82 -2.89
C LEU A 70 11.11 11.26 -2.44
N ALA A 71 11.61 10.20 -3.08
CA ALA A 71 12.92 9.61 -2.78
C ALA A 71 14.05 10.61 -3.00
N GLU A 72 14.03 11.36 -4.11
CA GLU A 72 15.01 12.42 -4.37
C GLU A 72 14.94 13.55 -3.34
N ALA A 73 13.73 13.97 -2.98
CA ALA A 73 13.53 15.09 -2.06
C ALA A 73 13.89 14.75 -0.61
N SER A 74 13.73 13.48 -0.19
CA SER A 74 13.91 13.03 1.19
C SER A 74 15.22 12.27 1.43
N GLY A 75 15.78 11.63 0.38
CA GLY A 75 16.87 10.67 0.51
C GLY A 75 16.45 9.35 1.17
N ALA A 76 15.14 9.10 1.30
CA ALA A 76 14.62 7.90 1.94
C ALA A 76 14.77 6.67 1.02
N PRO A 77 15.18 5.50 1.55
CA PRO A 77 15.23 4.27 0.78
C PRO A 77 13.82 3.80 0.43
N VAL A 78 13.67 3.27 -0.79
CA VAL A 78 12.44 2.71 -1.32
C VAL A 78 12.43 1.19 -1.14
N HIS A 79 11.36 0.68 -0.55
CA HIS A 79 11.11 -0.73 -0.34
C HIS A 79 9.90 -1.13 -1.19
N MET A 80 10.04 -2.10 -2.09
CA MET A 80 8.95 -2.50 -2.96
C MET A 80 8.95 -3.99 -3.28
N PRO A 81 7.85 -4.55 -3.80
CA PRO A 81 7.79 -5.92 -4.28
C PRO A 81 8.83 -6.20 -5.37
N ALA A 82 9.65 -7.24 -5.17
CA ALA A 82 10.73 -7.60 -6.10
C ALA A 82 10.23 -7.95 -7.51
N SER A 83 9.05 -8.55 -7.62
CA SER A 83 8.42 -8.94 -8.88
C SER A 83 7.86 -7.78 -9.68
N GLU A 84 7.67 -6.61 -9.05
CA GLU A 84 7.10 -5.42 -9.69
C GLU A 84 8.10 -4.28 -9.89
N ARG A 85 9.39 -4.53 -9.62
CA ARG A 85 10.46 -3.52 -9.75
C ARG A 85 10.47 -2.81 -11.10
N ASP A 86 10.20 -3.53 -12.17
CA ASP A 86 10.24 -2.99 -13.53
C ASP A 86 9.19 -1.89 -13.73
N ARG A 87 8.06 -1.95 -13.01
CA ARG A 87 7.01 -0.92 -13.02
C ARG A 87 7.48 0.39 -12.39
N LEU A 88 8.38 0.33 -11.40
CA LEU A 88 9.01 1.52 -10.81
C LEU A 88 10.21 2.00 -11.64
N GLU A 89 11.02 1.09 -12.16
CA GLU A 89 12.21 1.46 -12.95
C GLU A 89 11.83 2.08 -14.31
N ARG A 90 10.75 1.61 -14.92
CA ARG A 90 10.28 2.02 -16.26
C ARG A 90 8.77 2.30 -16.29
N PRO A 91 8.27 3.21 -15.43
CA PRO A 91 6.82 3.36 -15.22
C PRO A 91 6.07 3.79 -16.47
N SER A 92 6.74 4.45 -17.43
CA SER A 92 6.13 4.85 -18.70
C SER A 92 5.74 3.66 -19.60
N ASP A 93 6.37 2.49 -19.43
CA ASP A 93 6.04 1.28 -20.19
C ASP A 93 4.71 0.64 -19.74
N TYR A 94 4.21 1.05 -18.57
CA TYR A 94 3.03 0.49 -17.90
C TYR A 94 1.86 1.48 -17.77
N LEU A 95 1.91 2.61 -18.51
CA LEU A 95 0.84 3.59 -18.48
C LEU A 95 -0.48 3.01 -18.99
N PRO A 96 -1.59 3.19 -18.26
CA PRO A 96 -2.91 2.82 -18.74
C PRO A 96 -3.25 3.61 -20.02
N TYR A 97 -4.02 2.99 -20.91
CA TYR A 97 -4.46 3.65 -22.14
C TYR A 97 -5.21 4.95 -21.84
N GLY A 98 -4.80 6.03 -22.52
CA GLY A 98 -5.42 7.35 -22.39
C GLY A 98 -4.89 8.18 -21.20
N VAL A 99 -3.94 7.67 -20.42
CA VAL A 99 -3.24 8.44 -19.39
C VAL A 99 -2.00 9.08 -20.01
N ASP A 100 -1.97 10.41 -20.00
CA ASP A 100 -0.82 11.22 -20.46
C ASP A 100 -0.23 11.93 -19.25
N VAL A 101 0.83 11.35 -18.68
CA VAL A 101 1.55 11.88 -17.54
C VAL A 101 3.04 11.57 -17.68
N SER A 102 3.87 12.55 -17.32
CA SER A 102 5.32 12.36 -17.30
C SER A 102 5.73 11.67 -16.00
N LEU A 103 6.36 10.51 -16.12
CA LEU A 103 6.84 9.70 -15.00
C LEU A 103 8.35 9.61 -15.00
N ARG A 104 8.92 9.57 -13.80
CA ARG A 104 10.33 9.31 -13.60
C ARG A 104 10.50 7.94 -12.98
N GLY A 105 11.39 7.12 -13.55
CA GLY A 105 11.77 5.84 -12.96
C GLY A 105 12.66 6.02 -11.74
N HIS A 106 12.61 5.02 -10.86
CA HIS A 106 13.49 4.92 -9.69
C HIS A 106 13.91 3.47 -9.49
N VAL A 107 15.13 3.26 -9.00
CA VAL A 107 15.62 1.92 -8.64
C VAL A 107 15.45 1.76 -7.13
N ALA A 108 14.57 0.84 -6.74
CA ALA A 108 14.34 0.59 -5.31
C ALA A 108 15.57 0.02 -4.63
N GLU A 109 15.90 0.55 -3.45
CA GLU A 109 17.04 0.12 -2.65
C GLU A 109 16.80 -1.23 -1.97
N VAL A 110 15.54 -1.56 -1.67
CA VAL A 110 15.17 -2.81 -0.99
C VAL A 110 14.04 -3.52 -1.73
N LEU A 111 14.32 -4.73 -2.17
CA LEU A 111 13.34 -5.59 -2.85
C LEU A 111 12.78 -6.63 -1.88
N LEU A 112 11.46 -6.61 -1.71
CA LEU A 112 10.69 -7.45 -0.79
C LEU A 112 10.00 -8.60 -1.52
N ARG A 113 9.77 -9.70 -0.81
CA ARG A 113 9.08 -10.91 -1.34
C ARG A 113 7.88 -11.34 -0.51
N GLY A 114 7.65 -10.69 0.64
CA GLY A 114 6.70 -11.10 1.66
C GLY A 114 7.32 -12.02 2.70
N GLY A 115 6.90 -11.83 3.96
CA GLY A 115 7.42 -12.53 5.14
C GLY A 115 8.56 -11.82 5.85
N GLU A 116 9.09 -10.72 5.28
CA GLU A 116 10.12 -9.92 5.95
C GLU A 116 9.52 -9.11 7.11
N ARG A 117 10.35 -8.87 8.13
CA ARG A 117 10.07 -7.91 9.20
C ARG A 117 11.01 -6.73 9.05
N LEU A 118 10.43 -5.53 8.93
CA LEU A 118 11.16 -4.29 8.70
C LEU A 118 11.07 -3.41 9.94
N GLU A 119 12.21 -2.99 10.47
CA GLU A 119 12.28 -2.03 11.57
C GLU A 119 12.55 -0.64 11.00
N LEU A 120 11.50 0.17 10.84
CA LEU A 120 11.53 1.49 10.19
C LEU A 120 10.89 2.54 11.08
N ALA A 121 11.55 3.66 11.31
CA ALA A 121 11.05 4.77 12.17
C ALA A 121 10.55 4.30 13.56
N GLY A 122 11.19 3.27 14.15
CA GLY A 122 10.77 2.68 15.43
C GLY A 122 9.46 1.87 15.35
N ILE A 123 9.04 1.49 14.15
CA ILE A 123 7.86 0.68 13.87
C ILE A 123 8.32 -0.64 13.26
N SER A 124 7.78 -1.76 13.78
CA SER A 124 8.02 -3.09 13.22
C SER A 124 6.90 -3.43 12.23
N PHE A 125 7.21 -3.39 10.93
CA PHE A 125 6.30 -3.80 9.88
C PHE A 125 6.52 -5.26 9.51
N GLU A 126 5.45 -6.02 9.43
CA GLU A 126 5.43 -7.34 8.80
C GLU A 126 4.97 -7.20 7.36
N THR A 127 5.74 -7.75 6.40
CA THR A 127 5.35 -7.79 5.00
C THR A 127 4.56 -9.06 4.71
N LEU A 128 3.39 -8.91 4.09
CA LEU A 128 2.50 -10.02 3.73
C LEU A 128 2.38 -10.09 2.21
N SER A 129 2.67 -11.25 1.62
CA SER A 129 2.40 -11.49 0.20
C SER A 129 0.91 -11.73 0.01
N VAL A 130 0.27 -10.87 -0.77
CA VAL A 130 -1.18 -10.83 -0.98
C VAL A 130 -1.51 -10.63 -2.48
N PRO A 131 -1.10 -11.60 -3.33
CA PRO A 131 -1.35 -11.51 -4.77
C PRO A 131 -2.84 -11.54 -5.10
N GLY A 132 -3.18 -11.05 -6.31
CA GLY A 132 -4.52 -11.14 -6.86
C GLY A 132 -4.96 -9.90 -7.60
N HIS A 133 -4.78 -8.70 -7.04
CA HIS A 133 -4.89 -7.45 -7.79
C HIS A 133 -3.71 -7.30 -8.76
N SER A 134 -2.51 -7.52 -8.28
CA SER A 134 -1.31 -7.75 -9.06
C SER A 134 -0.56 -8.99 -8.52
N ALA A 135 0.29 -9.59 -9.35
CA ALA A 135 0.99 -10.81 -9.01
C ALA A 135 2.01 -10.65 -7.87
N GLY A 136 2.54 -9.44 -7.70
CA GLY A 136 3.57 -9.14 -6.70
C GLY A 136 3.09 -8.39 -5.47
N HIS A 137 1.80 -8.18 -5.34
CA HIS A 137 1.22 -7.30 -4.32
C HIS A 137 1.65 -7.67 -2.90
N LEU A 138 2.08 -6.66 -2.12
CA LEU A 138 2.39 -6.77 -0.70
C LEU A 138 1.45 -5.90 0.14
N ALA A 139 1.12 -6.37 1.34
CA ALA A 139 0.53 -5.55 2.39
C ALA A 139 1.51 -5.41 3.55
N PHE A 140 1.38 -4.34 4.33
CA PHE A 140 2.23 -4.06 5.47
C PHE A 140 1.39 -4.00 6.74
N ALA A 141 1.68 -4.89 7.70
CA ALA A 141 0.99 -4.91 8.99
C ALA A 141 1.88 -4.39 10.12
N ALA A 142 1.38 -3.49 10.95
CA ALA A 142 2.08 -2.96 12.12
C ALA A 142 1.09 -2.50 13.20
N ASP A 143 1.29 -2.91 14.45
CA ASP A 143 0.58 -2.41 15.64
C ASP A 143 -0.96 -2.31 15.50
N GLY A 144 -1.59 -3.34 14.92
CA GLY A 144 -3.04 -3.38 14.72
C GLY A 144 -3.53 -2.58 13.50
N CYS A 145 -2.63 -2.11 12.64
CA CYS A 145 -2.88 -1.46 11.36
C CYS A 145 -2.47 -2.39 10.21
N LEU A 146 -3.20 -2.35 9.12
CA LEU A 146 -2.90 -3.04 7.86
C LEU A 146 -2.98 -2.04 6.71
N PHE A 147 -1.88 -1.78 6.04
CA PHE A 147 -1.82 -1.04 4.78
C PHE A 147 -2.00 -2.04 3.66
N SER A 148 -3.23 -2.19 3.20
CA SER A 148 -3.63 -3.28 2.31
C SER A 148 -3.36 -3.01 0.82
N GLY A 149 -2.98 -1.78 0.46
CA GLY A 149 -2.98 -1.39 -0.96
C GLY A 149 -4.32 -1.74 -1.61
N ASP A 150 -4.27 -2.31 -2.81
CA ASP A 150 -5.44 -2.62 -3.61
C ASP A 150 -5.94 -4.07 -3.45
N VAL A 151 -5.92 -4.58 -2.21
CA VAL A 151 -6.48 -5.90 -1.87
C VAL A 151 -7.88 -5.79 -1.32
N LEU A 152 -8.07 -5.00 -0.26
CA LEU A 152 -9.35 -4.90 0.47
C LEU A 152 -9.69 -3.45 0.72
N PHE A 153 -10.90 -3.04 0.31
CA PHE A 153 -11.46 -1.70 0.48
C PHE A 153 -12.72 -1.74 1.35
N ALA A 154 -13.16 -0.59 1.82
CA ALA A 154 -14.45 -0.48 2.50
C ALA A 154 -15.61 -0.84 1.55
N GLY A 155 -16.21 -2.01 1.76
CA GLY A 155 -17.32 -2.53 0.96
C GLY A 155 -16.94 -3.00 -0.45
N SER A 156 -15.65 -3.14 -0.77
CA SER A 156 -15.15 -3.56 -2.08
C SER A 156 -13.81 -4.30 -1.96
N VAL A 157 -13.26 -4.73 -3.09
CA VAL A 157 -11.94 -5.35 -3.23
C VAL A 157 -11.24 -4.82 -4.48
N GLY A 158 -9.94 -5.03 -4.59
CA GLY A 158 -9.18 -4.69 -5.78
C GLY A 158 -9.69 -5.42 -7.03
N ARG A 159 -9.57 -4.77 -8.19
CA ARG A 159 -9.92 -5.39 -9.47
C ARG A 159 -8.92 -6.49 -9.84
N THR A 160 -9.40 -7.50 -10.55
CA THR A 160 -8.60 -8.65 -11.00
C THR A 160 -8.73 -8.93 -12.50
N ASP A 161 -9.29 -7.99 -13.26
CA ASP A 161 -9.58 -8.12 -14.69
C ASP A 161 -8.42 -7.66 -15.58
N ARG A 162 -7.26 -7.38 -15.02
CA ARG A 162 -6.02 -7.09 -15.75
C ARG A 162 -5.23 -8.37 -16.02
N GLU A 163 -4.20 -8.28 -16.90
CA GLU A 163 -3.40 -9.42 -17.35
C GLU A 163 -2.73 -10.20 -16.19
N ASP A 164 -2.33 -9.52 -15.14
CA ASP A 164 -1.68 -10.07 -13.94
C ASP A 164 -2.64 -10.20 -12.74
N GLY A 165 -3.93 -9.95 -12.95
CA GLY A 165 -4.99 -10.10 -11.95
C GLY A 165 -5.51 -11.54 -11.85
N ASP A 166 -5.84 -11.97 -10.62
CA ASP A 166 -6.37 -13.32 -10.34
C ASP A 166 -7.35 -13.24 -9.17
N TRP A 167 -8.62 -13.56 -9.43
CA TRP A 167 -9.70 -13.52 -8.44
C TRP A 167 -9.51 -14.54 -7.31
N GLU A 168 -9.14 -15.76 -7.65
CA GLU A 168 -8.95 -16.83 -6.66
C GLU A 168 -7.74 -16.51 -5.75
N ALA A 169 -6.68 -15.97 -6.32
CA ALA A 169 -5.53 -15.51 -5.56
C ALA A 169 -5.91 -14.33 -4.64
N LEU A 170 -6.74 -13.39 -5.10
CA LEU A 170 -7.22 -12.27 -4.28
C LEU A 170 -8.04 -12.76 -3.08
N LEU A 171 -8.99 -13.67 -3.31
CA LEU A 171 -9.79 -14.26 -2.23
C LEU A 171 -8.91 -15.04 -1.24
N ALA A 172 -7.94 -15.82 -1.72
CA ALA A 172 -6.99 -16.53 -0.87
C ALA A 172 -6.13 -15.56 -0.04
N SER A 173 -5.72 -14.43 -0.63
CA SER A 173 -4.98 -13.37 0.06
C SER A 173 -5.82 -12.72 1.15
N ILE A 174 -7.09 -12.39 0.88
CA ILE A 174 -7.99 -11.84 1.89
C ILE A 174 -8.26 -12.86 3.01
N ARG A 175 -8.45 -14.14 2.67
CA ARG A 175 -8.58 -15.23 3.66
C ARG A 175 -7.36 -15.28 4.58
N LEU A 176 -6.16 -15.24 4.02
CA LEU A 176 -4.91 -15.18 4.78
C LEU A 176 -4.91 -14.00 5.78
N LEU A 177 -5.35 -12.82 5.33
CA LEU A 177 -5.38 -11.62 6.18
C LEU A 177 -6.35 -11.78 7.35
N VAL A 178 -7.58 -12.29 7.12
CA VAL A 178 -8.58 -12.45 8.18
C VAL A 178 -8.27 -13.61 9.14
N GLU A 179 -7.54 -14.62 8.69
CA GLU A 179 -7.08 -15.73 9.55
C GLU A 179 -5.87 -15.34 10.41
N ARG A 180 -5.01 -14.45 9.91
CA ARG A 180 -3.74 -14.08 10.55
C ARG A 180 -3.85 -12.89 11.48
N LEU A 181 -4.71 -11.94 11.16
CA LEU A 181 -4.83 -10.67 11.87
C LEU A 181 -6.15 -10.59 12.64
N PRO A 182 -6.16 -9.96 13.83
CA PRO A 182 -7.38 -9.76 14.61
C PRO A 182 -8.47 -8.99 13.84
N PRO A 183 -9.76 -9.25 14.07
CA PRO A 183 -10.85 -8.57 13.36
C PRO A 183 -10.91 -7.06 13.63
N GLU A 184 -10.38 -6.59 14.74
CA GLU A 184 -10.25 -5.16 15.09
C GLU A 184 -9.11 -4.46 14.33
N THR A 185 -8.30 -5.18 13.54
CA THR A 185 -7.23 -4.58 12.73
C THR A 185 -7.78 -3.52 11.80
N VAL A 186 -7.26 -2.30 11.91
CA VAL A 186 -7.65 -1.17 11.09
C VAL A 186 -7.02 -1.31 9.71
N VAL A 187 -7.85 -1.31 8.67
CA VAL A 187 -7.42 -1.43 7.27
C VAL A 187 -7.31 -0.04 6.64
N TYR A 188 -6.13 0.29 6.17
CA TYR A 188 -5.76 1.48 5.41
C TYR A 188 -5.61 1.08 3.94
N PRO A 189 -6.69 1.21 3.13
CA PRO A 189 -6.71 0.71 1.77
C PRO A 189 -6.03 1.64 0.76
N GLY A 190 -5.69 1.15 -0.43
CA GLY A 190 -5.19 1.98 -1.53
C GLY A 190 -6.20 2.99 -2.04
N HIS A 191 -7.50 2.73 -1.89
CA HIS A 191 -8.58 3.65 -2.27
C HIS A 191 -9.71 3.70 -1.24
N GLY A 192 -10.34 4.86 -1.14
CA GLY A 192 -11.53 5.06 -0.31
C GLY A 192 -11.25 5.21 1.19
N PRO A 193 -12.26 5.03 2.04
CA PRO A 193 -12.14 5.26 3.47
C PRO A 193 -11.52 4.06 4.21
N VAL A 194 -10.97 4.36 5.38
CA VAL A 194 -10.47 3.37 6.36
C VAL A 194 -11.62 2.48 6.86
N THR A 195 -11.31 1.21 7.11
CA THR A 195 -12.25 0.22 7.63
C THR A 195 -11.58 -0.71 8.64
N THR A 196 -12.19 -1.87 8.97
CA THR A 196 -11.58 -2.94 9.77
C THR A 196 -11.80 -4.30 9.12
N LEU A 197 -10.91 -5.25 9.37
CA LEU A 197 -11.05 -6.61 8.83
C LEU A 197 -12.37 -7.25 9.23
N GLY A 198 -12.78 -7.13 10.49
CA GLY A 198 -14.04 -7.70 10.98
C GLY A 198 -15.26 -7.11 10.30
N ARG A 199 -15.29 -5.77 10.13
CA ARG A 199 -16.39 -5.11 9.41
C ARG A 199 -16.50 -5.61 7.97
N GLU A 200 -15.37 -5.69 7.26
CA GLU A 200 -15.37 -6.15 5.88
C GLU A 200 -15.77 -7.64 5.80
N LEU A 201 -15.27 -8.48 6.68
CA LEU A 201 -15.69 -9.87 6.73
C LEU A 201 -17.22 -9.99 6.94
N GLU A 202 -17.84 -9.14 7.76
CA GLU A 202 -19.27 -9.17 8.03
C GLU A 202 -20.12 -8.60 6.89
N THR A 203 -19.69 -7.50 6.26
CA THR A 203 -20.59 -6.68 5.43
C THR A 203 -20.17 -6.57 3.96
N ASN A 204 -18.92 -6.85 3.61
CA ASN A 204 -18.43 -6.68 2.26
C ASN A 204 -19.06 -7.73 1.31
N PRO A 205 -19.78 -7.31 0.25
CA PRO A 205 -20.49 -8.24 -0.63
C PRO A 205 -19.55 -9.21 -1.38
N PHE A 206 -18.30 -8.81 -1.63
CA PHE A 206 -17.31 -9.64 -2.32
C PHE A 206 -16.75 -10.76 -1.45
N LEU A 207 -16.95 -10.70 -0.11
CA LEU A 207 -16.47 -11.69 0.84
C LEU A 207 -17.55 -12.68 1.29
N ALA A 208 -18.66 -12.78 0.55
CA ALA A 208 -19.78 -13.68 0.91
C ALA A 208 -19.33 -15.15 1.03
N GLU A 209 -18.43 -15.60 0.16
CA GLU A 209 -17.89 -16.97 0.17
C GLU A 209 -17.04 -17.23 1.41
N LEU A 210 -16.21 -16.27 1.83
CA LEU A 210 -15.39 -16.43 3.04
C LEU A 210 -16.24 -16.53 4.32
N ARG A 211 -17.45 -15.93 4.32
CA ARG A 211 -18.40 -16.06 5.45
C ARG A 211 -19.07 -17.42 5.49
N ALA A 212 -19.34 -18.03 4.33
CA ALA A 212 -19.98 -19.33 4.24
C ALA A 212 -19.08 -20.48 4.73
N ASP A 213 -17.77 -20.30 4.63
CA ASP A 213 -16.75 -21.28 5.04
C ASP A 213 -16.31 -21.11 6.52
N ALA A 214 -16.80 -20.07 7.21
CA ALA A 214 -16.52 -19.89 8.63
C ALA A 214 -17.26 -20.95 9.47
N PRO A 215 -16.60 -21.65 10.43
CA PRO A 215 -17.17 -22.75 11.20
C PRO A 215 -18.28 -22.30 12.15
#